data_15f14fce12bdc27249c9feb46390f7c2
#
_entry.id   15f14fce12bdc27249c9feb46390f7c2
#
_cell.length_a   1.000
_cell.length_b   1.000
_cell.length_c   1.000
_cell.angle_alpha   90.00
_cell.angle_beta   90.00
_cell.angle_gamma   90.00
#
_symmetry.space_group_name_H-M   'P 1'
#
loop_
_entity.id
_entity.type
_entity.pdbx_description
1 polymer ?
#
loop_
_entity_poly.entity_id
_entity_poly.type
_entity_poly.pdbx_seq_one_letter_code
_entity_poly.pdbx_strand_id
1 'polypeptide(L)'
;MEISRVLYSDARYAYEVTYTPNIVFAHRKTGDLALQLLSPVSPDIPHPQHHAIYAEIAKKEKHPEPPKDTRVFPLIVDVPGSGWSGAEGYVHVPRMVELARQGFVVASIAYRGTFKDDVRFPAAVQDTKEAIRYLRANAAQYHIDPAHVTLLGDSSGGHTAAMAALTGSEERFNIGEHLDERTDVSACVIFYGPNDLLNLVPDRLAEGKKLRPGEGEFPFEAREIFKDDFLADPAGMLADASPINYISADKRLPAFLFLQGEEDPIIPMAQGLRFCDRIRGCGGRAEFVKIAAGGHGTGCWTPEAMKLIAQFLKAYN
;
A
#
# COMPACT_ATOMS: atom_id res chain seq x y z
N MET A 1 0.18 47.22 -17.80
CA MET A 1 -0.58 46.08 -17.22
C MET A 1 -0.09 45.92 -15.81
N GLU A 2 -0.95 46.10 -14.82
CA GLU A 2 -0.57 45.96 -13.41
C GLU A 2 -0.68 44.49 -12.98
N ILE A 3 0.36 43.96 -12.32
CA ILE A 3 0.33 42.59 -11.78
C ILE A 3 -0.52 42.65 -10.52
N SER A 4 -1.71 42.04 -10.55
CA SER A 4 -2.64 42.03 -9.42
C SER A 4 -2.22 41.10 -8.28
N ARG A 5 -1.36 40.09 -8.52
CA ARG A 5 -0.88 39.13 -7.53
C ARG A 5 0.40 38.43 -7.98
N VAL A 6 1.32 38.18 -7.05
CA VAL A 6 2.50 37.36 -7.24
C VAL A 6 2.33 36.11 -6.38
N LEU A 7 2.50 34.91 -6.98
CA LEU A 7 2.57 33.65 -6.28
C LEU A 7 4.02 33.14 -6.37
N TYR A 8 4.52 32.64 -5.26
CA TYR A 8 5.85 32.04 -5.20
C TYR A 8 5.74 30.53 -5.41
N SER A 9 6.74 29.94 -6.10
CA SER A 9 6.82 28.50 -6.25
C SER A 9 6.97 27.82 -4.90
N ASP A 10 6.35 26.65 -4.74
CA ASP A 10 6.47 25.86 -3.53
C ASP A 10 7.71 24.96 -3.60
N ALA A 11 8.80 25.40 -2.97
CA ALA A 11 10.06 24.64 -2.93
C ALA A 11 10.01 23.34 -2.09
N ARG A 12 8.84 22.99 -1.53
CA ARG A 12 8.69 21.73 -0.76
C ARG A 12 8.72 20.48 -1.62
N TYR A 13 8.42 20.60 -2.89
CA TYR A 13 8.37 19.48 -3.81
C TYR A 13 9.60 19.43 -4.70
N ALA A 14 10.29 18.30 -4.63
CA ALA A 14 11.48 18.07 -5.46
C ALA A 14 11.13 17.62 -6.88
N TYR A 15 9.89 17.11 -7.09
CA TYR A 15 9.48 16.49 -8.34
C TYR A 15 8.08 16.91 -8.77
N GLU A 16 7.89 17.00 -10.08
CA GLU A 16 6.57 16.91 -10.70
C GLU A 16 6.14 15.44 -10.76
N VAL A 17 4.88 15.17 -11.11
CA VAL A 17 4.35 13.80 -11.11
C VAL A 17 3.66 13.51 -12.43
N THR A 18 4.05 12.43 -13.07
CA THR A 18 3.29 11.85 -14.18
C THR A 18 2.35 10.77 -13.67
N TYR A 19 1.20 10.63 -14.35
CA TYR A 19 0.22 9.60 -14.06
C TYR A 19 0.02 8.70 -15.28
N THR A 20 0.24 7.39 -15.10
CA THR A 20 -0.03 6.37 -16.12
C THR A 20 -1.15 5.47 -15.60
N PRO A 21 -2.36 5.57 -16.18
CA PRO A 21 -3.51 4.78 -15.74
C PRO A 21 -3.52 3.37 -16.29
N ASN A 22 -4.17 2.47 -15.56
CA ASN A 22 -4.65 1.16 -16.02
C ASN A 22 -3.58 0.25 -16.63
N ILE A 23 -2.40 0.19 -16.00
CA ILE A 23 -1.36 -0.78 -16.37
C ILE A 23 -1.82 -2.16 -15.90
N VAL A 24 -2.11 -3.07 -16.82
CA VAL A 24 -2.50 -4.44 -16.49
C VAL A 24 -1.28 -5.20 -15.98
N PHE A 25 -1.37 -5.76 -14.78
CA PHE A 25 -0.30 -6.53 -14.15
C PHE A 25 -0.64 -8.01 -13.97
N ALA A 26 -1.92 -8.38 -14.04
CA ALA A 26 -2.34 -9.76 -13.92
C ALA A 26 -3.65 -10.02 -14.69
N HIS A 27 -3.76 -11.23 -15.24
CA HIS A 27 -4.96 -11.71 -15.92
C HIS A 27 -5.67 -12.76 -15.05
N ARG A 28 -6.97 -12.57 -14.79
CA ARG A 28 -7.79 -13.48 -13.99
C ARG A 28 -9.03 -13.90 -14.76
N LYS A 29 -9.64 -14.99 -14.36
CA LYS A 29 -10.95 -15.42 -14.93
C LYS A 29 -12.04 -14.37 -14.69
N THR A 30 -11.92 -13.59 -13.63
CA THR A 30 -12.85 -12.52 -13.25
C THR A 30 -12.58 -11.20 -13.96
N GLY A 31 -11.51 -11.09 -14.74
CA GLY A 31 -11.07 -9.89 -15.44
C GLY A 31 -9.62 -9.52 -15.16
N ASP A 32 -9.14 -8.52 -15.85
CA ASP A 32 -7.78 -8.01 -15.69
C ASP A 32 -7.65 -7.20 -14.39
N LEU A 33 -6.51 -7.35 -13.72
CA LEU A 33 -6.11 -6.51 -12.60
C LEU A 33 -5.14 -5.44 -13.09
N ALA A 34 -5.49 -4.20 -12.82
CA ALA A 34 -4.69 -3.06 -13.25
C ALA A 34 -4.20 -2.21 -12.07
N LEU A 35 -3.12 -1.49 -12.28
CA LEU A 35 -2.59 -0.53 -11.34
C LEU A 35 -2.54 0.88 -11.93
N GLN A 36 -2.50 1.86 -11.04
CA GLN A 36 -2.36 3.27 -11.34
C GLN A 36 -0.96 3.70 -10.93
N LEU A 37 -0.14 4.14 -11.88
CA LEU A 37 1.25 4.48 -11.62
C LEU A 37 1.45 6.00 -11.56
N LEU A 38 2.04 6.46 -10.48
CA LEU A 38 2.50 7.83 -10.28
C LEU A 38 4.02 7.83 -10.26
N SER A 39 4.64 8.54 -11.18
CA SER A 39 6.11 8.58 -11.30
C SER A 39 6.63 10.00 -11.09
N PRO A 40 7.66 10.19 -10.24
CA PRO A 40 8.32 11.48 -10.08
C PRO A 40 9.08 11.85 -11.35
N VAL A 41 8.99 13.13 -11.73
CA VAL A 41 9.72 13.70 -12.88
C VAL A 41 10.50 14.91 -12.41
N SER A 42 11.76 15.02 -12.80
CA SER A 42 12.54 16.20 -12.49
C SER A 42 12.02 17.43 -13.22
N PRO A 43 11.93 18.59 -12.57
CA PRO A 43 11.61 19.84 -13.24
C PRO A 43 12.68 20.27 -14.25
N ASP A 44 13.92 19.77 -14.09
CA ASP A 44 15.06 20.10 -14.97
C ASP A 44 15.15 19.23 -16.23
N ILE A 45 14.27 18.24 -16.37
CA ILE A 45 14.23 17.31 -17.51
C ILE A 45 12.88 17.46 -18.22
N PRO A 46 12.86 17.58 -19.56
CA PRO A 46 11.61 17.68 -20.29
C PRO A 46 10.67 16.50 -19.94
N HIS A 47 9.42 16.83 -19.69
CA HIS A 47 8.39 15.83 -19.43
C HIS A 47 8.41 14.73 -20.51
N PRO A 48 8.30 13.43 -20.15
CA PRO A 48 8.41 12.32 -21.11
C PRO A 48 7.55 12.47 -22.37
N GLN A 49 6.35 13.04 -22.25
CA GLN A 49 5.47 13.33 -23.39
C GLN A 49 6.05 14.35 -24.36
N HIS A 50 6.91 15.24 -23.91
CA HIS A 50 7.50 16.29 -24.72
C HIS A 50 8.91 15.94 -25.19
N HIS A 51 9.52 14.87 -24.65
CA HIS A 51 10.91 14.53 -24.95
C HIS A 51 11.14 14.34 -26.45
N ALA A 52 10.23 13.65 -27.15
CA ALA A 52 10.32 13.44 -28.61
C ALA A 52 10.26 14.76 -29.38
N ILE A 53 9.39 15.70 -28.94
CA ILE A 53 9.23 17.02 -29.54
C ILE A 53 10.51 17.84 -29.34
N TYR A 54 11.03 17.87 -28.11
CA TYR A 54 12.28 18.60 -27.83
C TYR A 54 13.48 17.98 -28.55
N ALA A 55 13.57 16.66 -28.66
CA ALA A 55 14.62 16.00 -29.42
C ALA A 55 14.56 16.35 -30.92
N GLU A 56 13.36 16.47 -31.49
CA GLU A 56 13.19 16.86 -32.89
C GLU A 56 13.55 18.33 -33.12
N ILE A 57 13.17 19.22 -32.20
CA ILE A 57 13.55 20.65 -32.23
C ILE A 57 15.07 20.78 -32.11
N ALA A 58 15.68 20.11 -31.13
CA ALA A 58 17.13 20.12 -30.94
C ALA A 58 17.88 19.67 -32.19
N LYS A 59 17.40 18.62 -32.88
CA LYS A 59 17.97 18.14 -34.13
C LYS A 59 17.86 19.18 -35.25
N LYS A 60 16.70 19.88 -35.36
CA LYS A 60 16.50 20.92 -36.39
C LYS A 60 17.36 22.17 -36.12
N GLU A 61 17.52 22.53 -34.85
CA GLU A 61 18.26 23.73 -34.44
C GLU A 61 19.73 23.48 -34.11
N LYS A 62 20.21 22.24 -34.31
CA LYS A 62 21.58 21.79 -33.99
C LYS A 62 21.98 21.99 -32.53
N HIS A 63 21.01 21.90 -31.62
CA HIS A 63 21.23 21.83 -30.20
C HIS A 63 21.48 20.40 -29.70
N PRO A 64 22.11 20.20 -28.51
CA PRO A 64 22.18 18.89 -27.91
C PRO A 64 20.79 18.31 -27.64
N GLU A 65 20.66 16.98 -27.80
CA GLU A 65 19.40 16.33 -27.40
C GLU A 65 19.12 16.56 -25.90
N PRO A 66 17.86 16.73 -25.51
CA PRO A 66 17.51 16.89 -24.10
C PRO A 66 17.92 15.63 -23.32
N PRO A 67 18.41 15.79 -22.08
CA PRO A 67 18.81 14.67 -21.25
C PRO A 67 17.60 13.75 -20.97
N LYS A 68 17.85 12.43 -20.99
CA LYS A 68 16.89 11.43 -20.54
C LYS A 68 17.01 11.25 -19.03
N ASP A 69 15.90 11.10 -18.34
CA ASP A 69 15.92 10.73 -16.93
C ASP A 69 16.36 9.26 -16.78
N THR A 70 17.51 9.06 -16.16
CA THR A 70 18.07 7.73 -15.88
C THR A 70 17.98 7.36 -14.40
N ARG A 71 17.40 8.23 -13.58
CA ARG A 71 17.25 7.97 -12.15
C ARG A 71 16.22 6.87 -11.92
N VAL A 72 16.43 6.15 -10.83
CA VAL A 72 15.47 5.18 -10.29
C VAL A 72 15.02 5.64 -8.92
N PHE A 73 13.79 5.30 -8.57
CA PHE A 73 13.13 5.74 -7.35
C PHE A 73 12.62 4.55 -6.55
N PRO A 74 12.64 4.61 -5.22
CA PRO A 74 12.01 3.58 -4.41
C PRO A 74 10.51 3.46 -4.72
N LEU A 75 10.01 2.23 -4.65
CA LEU A 75 8.63 1.88 -4.99
C LEU A 75 7.76 1.80 -3.74
N ILE A 76 6.57 2.39 -3.83
CA ILE A 76 5.46 2.15 -2.92
C ILE A 76 4.35 1.41 -3.69
N VAL A 77 3.99 0.21 -3.24
CA VAL A 77 2.79 -0.48 -3.70
C VAL A 77 1.68 -0.15 -2.71
N ASP A 78 0.72 0.65 -3.16
CA ASP A 78 -0.43 1.07 -2.37
C ASP A 78 -1.58 0.09 -2.58
N VAL A 79 -2.12 -0.42 -1.46
CA VAL A 79 -3.19 -1.42 -1.38
C VAL A 79 -4.41 -0.77 -0.75
N PRO A 80 -5.38 -0.28 -1.52
CA PRO A 80 -6.54 0.44 -1.00
C PRO A 80 -7.46 -0.44 -0.15
N GLY A 81 -8.00 0.12 0.94
CA GLY A 81 -9.03 -0.53 1.74
C GLY A 81 -10.36 -0.63 0.99
N SER A 82 -11.09 -1.73 1.24
CA SER A 82 -12.39 -2.00 0.61
C SER A 82 -13.29 -2.93 1.42
N GLY A 83 -12.93 -3.25 2.67
CA GLY A 83 -13.61 -4.32 3.40
C GLY A 83 -13.48 -5.68 2.71
N TRP A 84 -12.34 -5.95 2.07
CA TRP A 84 -12.05 -7.15 1.25
C TRP A 84 -13.03 -7.40 0.10
N SER A 85 -13.89 -6.44 -0.24
CA SER A 85 -14.88 -6.58 -1.32
C SER A 85 -14.27 -6.50 -2.73
N GLY A 86 -13.00 -6.17 -2.84
CA GLY A 86 -12.27 -5.85 -4.06
C GLY A 86 -12.02 -4.35 -4.18
N ALA A 87 -10.82 -3.96 -4.60
CA ALA A 87 -10.43 -2.56 -4.71
C ALA A 87 -10.10 -2.17 -6.15
N GLU A 88 -10.31 -0.88 -6.42
CA GLU A 88 -9.89 -0.21 -7.64
C GLU A 88 -8.76 0.76 -7.29
N GLY A 89 -7.59 0.59 -7.90
CA GLY A 89 -6.39 1.37 -7.58
C GLY A 89 -6.54 2.90 -7.69
N TYR A 90 -7.49 3.40 -8.48
CA TYR A 90 -7.67 4.85 -8.69
C TYR A 90 -8.17 5.60 -7.43
N VAL A 91 -8.75 4.91 -6.46
CA VAL A 91 -9.38 5.54 -5.26
C VAL A 91 -8.37 6.35 -4.46
N HIS A 92 -7.14 5.88 -4.36
CA HIS A 92 -6.08 6.53 -3.57
C HIS A 92 -5.20 7.49 -4.39
N VAL A 93 -5.30 7.51 -5.71
CA VAL A 93 -4.44 8.35 -6.57
C VAL A 93 -4.30 9.79 -6.07
N PRO A 94 -5.38 10.51 -5.67
CA PRO A 94 -5.24 11.89 -5.21
C PRO A 94 -4.36 12.04 -3.96
N ARG A 95 -4.33 11.03 -3.07
CA ARG A 95 -3.52 11.04 -1.84
C ARG A 95 -2.08 10.68 -2.14
N MET A 96 -1.87 9.75 -3.06
CA MET A 96 -0.55 9.21 -3.40
C MET A 96 0.34 10.19 -4.17
N VAL A 97 -0.23 11.20 -4.83
CA VAL A 97 0.52 12.28 -5.49
C VAL A 97 1.53 12.94 -4.54
N GLU A 98 1.17 13.08 -3.26
CA GLU A 98 2.06 13.70 -2.26
C GLU A 98 3.35 12.88 -2.06
N LEU A 99 3.26 11.55 -2.02
CA LEU A 99 4.43 10.67 -1.91
C LEU A 99 5.25 10.66 -3.20
N ALA A 100 4.60 10.69 -4.35
CA ALA A 100 5.31 10.77 -5.62
C ALA A 100 6.12 12.08 -5.75
N ARG A 101 5.58 13.20 -5.30
CA ARG A 101 6.31 14.49 -5.21
C ARG A 101 7.52 14.46 -4.28
N GLN A 102 7.54 13.52 -3.33
CA GLN A 102 8.67 13.29 -2.41
C GLN A 102 9.75 12.36 -2.98
N GLY A 103 9.60 11.88 -4.22
CA GLY A 103 10.57 11.06 -4.93
C GLY A 103 10.34 9.55 -4.81
N PHE A 104 9.08 9.11 -4.70
CA PHE A 104 8.69 7.70 -4.76
C PHE A 104 7.91 7.41 -6.04
N VAL A 105 8.20 6.29 -6.70
CA VAL A 105 7.23 5.72 -7.64
C VAL A 105 6.12 5.08 -6.81
N VAL A 106 4.86 5.42 -7.11
CA VAL A 106 3.71 4.86 -6.38
C VAL A 106 2.81 4.10 -7.34
N ALA A 107 2.58 2.83 -7.04
CA ALA A 107 1.67 1.96 -7.77
C ALA A 107 0.46 1.64 -6.89
N SER A 108 -0.70 2.25 -7.15
CA SER A 108 -1.94 1.92 -6.46
C SER A 108 -2.67 0.82 -7.22
N ILE A 109 -2.85 -0.35 -6.58
CA ILE A 109 -3.27 -1.58 -7.25
C ILE A 109 -4.76 -1.86 -7.11
N ALA A 110 -5.34 -2.50 -8.13
CA ALA A 110 -6.58 -3.24 -7.99
C ALA A 110 -6.28 -4.66 -7.48
N TYR A 111 -7.22 -5.26 -6.76
CA TYR A 111 -7.16 -6.65 -6.34
C TYR A 111 -8.54 -7.27 -6.27
N ARG A 112 -8.60 -8.61 -6.40
CA ARG A 112 -9.85 -9.36 -6.32
C ARG A 112 -10.43 -9.35 -4.92
N GLY A 113 -11.73 -9.30 -4.84
CA GLY A 113 -12.47 -9.27 -3.59
C GLY A 113 -13.56 -10.30 -3.46
N THR A 114 -13.96 -10.52 -2.22
CA THR A 114 -14.92 -11.55 -1.84
C THR A 114 -16.30 -11.34 -2.48
N PHE A 115 -16.75 -10.09 -2.57
CA PHE A 115 -18.07 -9.80 -3.12
C PHE A 115 -18.05 -9.49 -4.61
N LYS A 116 -17.04 -8.76 -5.08
CA LYS A 116 -16.91 -8.38 -6.49
C LYS A 116 -16.59 -9.58 -7.38
N ASP A 117 -15.65 -10.43 -6.95
CA ASP A 117 -15.06 -11.47 -7.78
C ASP A 117 -15.37 -12.89 -7.31
N ASP A 118 -16.18 -13.02 -6.25
CA ASP A 118 -16.53 -14.29 -5.60
C ASP A 118 -15.32 -15.13 -5.17
N VAL A 119 -14.25 -14.47 -4.72
CA VAL A 119 -13.05 -15.12 -4.19
C VAL A 119 -12.98 -15.02 -2.67
N ARG A 120 -12.07 -15.77 -2.06
CA ARG A 120 -11.81 -15.82 -0.62
C ARG A 120 -10.37 -15.45 -0.33
N PHE A 121 -10.05 -15.24 0.93
CA PHE A 121 -8.66 -15.29 1.36
C PHE A 121 -7.99 -16.58 0.86
N PRO A 122 -6.77 -16.50 0.29
CA PRO A 122 -5.86 -15.36 0.31
C PRO A 122 -5.79 -14.54 -1.00
N ALA A 123 -6.83 -14.50 -1.83
CA ALA A 123 -6.77 -13.96 -3.19
C ALA A 123 -6.19 -12.52 -3.26
N ALA A 124 -6.62 -11.60 -2.37
CA ALA A 124 -6.10 -10.24 -2.35
C ALA A 124 -4.59 -10.17 -2.02
N VAL A 125 -4.12 -11.07 -1.14
CA VAL A 125 -2.68 -11.20 -0.81
C VAL A 125 -1.90 -11.69 -2.02
N GLN A 126 -2.43 -12.68 -2.72
CA GLN A 126 -1.82 -13.23 -3.94
C GLN A 126 -1.69 -12.15 -5.03
N ASP A 127 -2.76 -11.38 -5.25
CA ASP A 127 -2.75 -10.30 -6.25
C ASP A 127 -1.77 -9.18 -5.89
N THR A 128 -1.67 -8.83 -4.61
CA THR A 128 -0.69 -7.85 -4.11
C THR A 128 0.75 -8.32 -4.36
N LYS A 129 1.04 -9.60 -4.08
CA LYS A 129 2.37 -10.17 -4.32
C LYS A 129 2.71 -10.26 -5.81
N GLU A 130 1.74 -10.56 -6.65
CA GLU A 130 1.95 -10.55 -8.10
C GLU A 130 2.20 -9.13 -8.63
N ALA A 131 1.52 -8.11 -8.11
CA ALA A 131 1.81 -6.72 -8.45
C ALA A 131 3.26 -6.32 -8.08
N ILE A 132 3.77 -6.77 -6.92
CA ILE A 132 5.18 -6.54 -6.54
C ILE A 132 6.12 -7.19 -7.56
N ARG A 133 5.88 -8.45 -7.94
CA ARG A 133 6.73 -9.15 -8.92
C ARG A 133 6.68 -8.51 -10.30
N TYR A 134 5.48 -8.16 -10.78
CA TYR A 134 5.30 -7.45 -12.04
C TYR A 134 6.10 -6.14 -12.08
N LEU A 135 6.02 -5.34 -11.02
CA LEU A 135 6.73 -4.07 -10.93
C LEU A 135 8.24 -4.25 -10.85
N ARG A 136 8.73 -5.31 -10.21
CA ARG A 136 10.15 -5.65 -10.19
C ARG A 136 10.65 -6.12 -11.55
N ALA A 137 9.93 -7.01 -12.22
CA ALA A 137 10.26 -7.49 -13.55
C ALA A 137 10.32 -6.34 -14.58
N ASN A 138 9.52 -5.29 -14.37
CA ASN A 138 9.44 -4.13 -15.24
C ASN A 138 10.11 -2.86 -14.63
N ALA A 139 11.00 -3.03 -13.66
CA ALA A 139 11.58 -1.92 -12.90
C ALA A 139 12.28 -0.88 -13.77
N ALA A 140 13.03 -1.30 -14.76
CA ALA A 140 13.73 -0.41 -15.71
C ALA A 140 12.76 0.45 -16.52
N GLN A 141 11.62 -0.12 -16.94
CA GLN A 141 10.59 0.59 -17.71
C GLN A 141 9.94 1.71 -16.91
N TYR A 142 9.75 1.50 -15.59
CA TYR A 142 9.03 2.42 -14.71
C TYR A 142 9.96 3.26 -13.82
N HIS A 143 11.26 3.23 -14.06
CA HIS A 143 12.27 3.92 -13.25
C HIS A 143 12.21 3.55 -11.76
N ILE A 144 11.92 2.29 -11.47
CA ILE A 144 11.83 1.73 -10.11
C ILE A 144 13.22 1.24 -9.67
N ASP A 145 13.58 1.52 -8.42
CA ASP A 145 14.64 0.81 -7.72
C ASP A 145 14.06 -0.49 -7.12
N PRO A 146 14.35 -1.67 -7.74
CA PRO A 146 13.76 -2.93 -7.29
C PRO A 146 14.31 -3.42 -5.94
N ALA A 147 15.38 -2.81 -5.42
CA ALA A 147 15.91 -3.12 -4.10
C ALA A 147 15.06 -2.52 -2.98
N HIS A 148 14.39 -1.39 -3.25
CA HIS A 148 13.65 -0.61 -2.28
C HIS A 148 12.16 -0.59 -2.60
N VAL A 149 11.44 -1.61 -2.10
CA VAL A 149 9.99 -1.78 -2.27
C VAL A 149 9.30 -1.72 -0.92
N THR A 150 8.28 -0.90 -0.83
CA THR A 150 7.44 -0.71 0.35
C THR A 150 5.98 -1.02 0.04
N LEU A 151 5.27 -1.60 1.00
CA LEU A 151 3.81 -1.70 0.98
C LEU A 151 3.19 -0.58 1.80
N LEU A 152 2.10 -0.02 1.32
CA LEU A 152 1.24 0.90 2.05
C LEU A 152 -0.20 0.44 1.89
N GLY A 153 -0.98 0.41 2.96
CA GLY A 153 -2.39 0.07 2.85
C GLY A 153 -3.21 0.55 4.02
N ASP A 154 -4.51 0.68 3.81
CA ASP A 154 -5.45 1.11 4.82
C ASP A 154 -6.56 0.08 5.04
N SER A 155 -7.09 -0.01 6.26
CA SER A 155 -8.21 -0.90 6.59
C SER A 155 -7.93 -2.35 6.14
N SER A 156 -8.81 -2.96 5.35
CA SER A 156 -8.58 -4.27 4.71
C SER A 156 -7.36 -4.30 3.79
N GLY A 157 -7.02 -3.19 3.15
CA GLY A 157 -5.78 -3.04 2.38
C GLY A 157 -4.54 -3.04 3.28
N GLY A 158 -4.62 -2.44 4.47
CA GLY A 158 -3.57 -2.51 5.50
C GLY A 158 -3.34 -3.93 6.01
N HIS A 159 -4.42 -4.69 6.24
CA HIS A 159 -4.36 -6.12 6.54
C HIS A 159 -3.68 -6.89 5.39
N THR A 160 -4.12 -6.68 4.16
CA THR A 160 -3.58 -7.36 2.98
C THR A 160 -2.10 -7.03 2.77
N ALA A 161 -1.71 -5.77 2.95
CA ALA A 161 -0.31 -5.33 2.89
C ALA A 161 0.54 -6.00 3.97
N ALA A 162 0.05 -6.08 5.22
CA ALA A 162 0.74 -6.78 6.30
C ALA A 162 0.92 -8.28 6.01
N MET A 163 -0.14 -8.96 5.52
CA MET A 163 -0.06 -10.35 5.09
C MET A 163 0.99 -10.54 3.98
N ALA A 164 0.96 -9.72 2.94
CA ALA A 164 1.91 -9.81 1.84
C ALA A 164 3.36 -9.58 2.31
N ALA A 165 3.58 -8.65 3.25
CA ALA A 165 4.89 -8.34 3.81
C ALA A 165 5.47 -9.47 4.69
N LEU A 166 4.62 -10.26 5.36
CA LEU A 166 5.03 -11.25 6.36
C LEU A 166 5.04 -12.70 5.86
N THR A 167 4.36 -12.99 4.75
CA THR A 167 4.20 -14.36 4.23
C THR A 167 5.38 -14.84 3.36
N GLY A 168 6.32 -13.96 3.02
CA GLY A 168 7.58 -14.33 2.35
C GLY A 168 7.37 -15.20 1.10
N SER A 169 8.08 -16.33 1.03
CA SER A 169 8.05 -17.27 -0.10
C SER A 169 7.03 -18.40 0.07
N GLU A 170 6.10 -18.31 1.03
CA GLU A 170 5.07 -19.35 1.18
C GLU A 170 4.28 -19.53 -0.12
N GLU A 171 4.32 -20.75 -0.68
CA GLU A 171 3.84 -21.06 -2.03
C GLU A 171 2.38 -20.67 -2.25
N ARG A 172 1.50 -20.93 -1.27
CA ARG A 172 0.07 -20.63 -1.38
C ARG A 172 -0.26 -19.13 -1.60
N PHE A 173 0.66 -18.23 -1.23
CA PHE A 173 0.52 -16.79 -1.46
C PHE A 173 1.23 -16.32 -2.73
N ASN A 174 1.97 -17.19 -3.42
CA ASN A 174 2.76 -16.86 -4.60
C ASN A 174 2.22 -17.59 -5.83
N ILE A 175 1.25 -16.97 -6.50
CA ILE A 175 0.63 -17.47 -7.73
C ILE A 175 0.80 -16.45 -8.87
N GLY A 176 0.50 -16.84 -10.09
CA GLY A 176 0.49 -15.96 -11.26
C GLY A 176 1.84 -15.92 -11.96
N GLU A 177 2.21 -14.74 -12.49
CA GLU A 177 3.40 -14.56 -13.32
C GLU A 177 4.63 -14.08 -12.52
N HIS A 178 5.81 -14.06 -13.17
CA HIS A 178 7.09 -13.59 -12.62
C HIS A 178 7.46 -14.26 -11.28
N LEU A 179 7.25 -15.58 -11.16
CA LEU A 179 7.49 -16.32 -9.91
C LEU A 179 8.98 -16.41 -9.51
N ASP A 180 9.87 -16.08 -10.42
CA ASP A 180 11.31 -15.91 -10.20
C ASP A 180 11.66 -14.58 -9.50
N GLU A 181 10.75 -13.61 -9.53
CA GLU A 181 10.92 -12.35 -8.80
C GLU A 181 10.55 -12.49 -7.32
N ARG A 182 11.31 -11.81 -6.46
CA ARG A 182 11.07 -11.80 -5.02
C ARG A 182 9.90 -10.91 -4.62
N THR A 183 9.25 -11.21 -3.49
CA THR A 183 8.12 -10.44 -2.93
C THR A 183 8.43 -9.78 -1.58
N ASP A 184 9.66 -9.91 -1.06
CA ASP A 184 10.08 -9.25 0.17
C ASP A 184 10.08 -7.72 0.01
N VAL A 185 9.81 -7.02 1.10
CA VAL A 185 9.74 -5.56 1.12
C VAL A 185 10.63 -5.01 2.23
N SER A 186 11.09 -3.76 2.08
CA SER A 186 11.92 -3.06 3.08
C SER A 186 11.09 -2.50 4.23
N ALA A 187 9.88 -2.03 3.93
CA ALA A 187 8.98 -1.44 4.91
C ALA A 187 7.51 -1.73 4.57
N CYS A 188 6.63 -1.57 5.56
CA CYS A 188 5.18 -1.64 5.40
C CYS A 188 4.50 -0.57 6.25
N VAL A 189 3.68 0.26 5.63
CA VAL A 189 2.88 1.30 6.27
C VAL A 189 1.43 0.84 6.34
N ILE A 190 0.87 0.83 7.53
CA ILE A 190 -0.49 0.35 7.78
C ILE A 190 -1.33 1.47 8.40
N PHE A 191 -2.39 1.86 7.76
CA PHE A 191 -3.43 2.69 8.37
C PHE A 191 -4.55 1.79 8.88
N TYR A 192 -4.80 1.84 10.17
CA TYR A 192 -5.94 1.20 10.86
C TYR A 192 -6.33 -0.20 10.31
N GLY A 193 -5.35 -1.03 9.97
CA GLY A 193 -5.58 -2.41 9.51
C GLY A 193 -5.81 -3.36 10.69
N PRO A 194 -6.78 -4.28 10.61
CA PRO A 194 -6.90 -5.35 11.60
C PRO A 194 -5.79 -6.38 11.37
N ASN A 195 -5.05 -6.74 12.43
CA ASN A 195 -3.90 -7.64 12.32
C ASN A 195 -3.99 -8.89 13.20
N ASP A 196 -5.03 -8.95 14.06
CA ASP A 196 -5.32 -10.07 14.96
C ASP A 196 -6.82 -10.31 15.00
N LEU A 197 -7.31 -11.06 14.01
CA LEU A 197 -8.74 -11.22 13.77
C LEU A 197 -9.44 -12.00 14.89
N LEU A 198 -8.72 -12.91 15.58
CA LEU A 198 -9.28 -13.64 16.72
C LEU A 198 -9.60 -12.71 17.90
N ASN A 199 -8.81 -11.65 18.08
CA ASN A 199 -8.99 -10.71 19.17
C ASN A 199 -9.78 -9.45 18.77
N LEU A 200 -10.30 -9.37 17.55
CA LEU A 200 -10.96 -8.15 17.08
C LEU A 200 -12.24 -7.82 17.85
N VAL A 201 -13.09 -8.82 18.13
CA VAL A 201 -14.30 -8.65 18.96
C VAL A 201 -13.95 -8.38 20.43
N PRO A 202 -13.09 -9.18 21.10
CA PRO A 202 -12.63 -8.86 22.44
C PRO A 202 -12.04 -7.46 22.59
N ASP A 203 -11.23 -7.01 21.64
CA ASP A 203 -10.64 -5.67 21.65
C ASP A 203 -11.70 -4.57 21.52
N ARG A 204 -12.69 -4.73 20.63
CA ARG A 204 -13.83 -3.80 20.51
C ARG A 204 -14.58 -3.64 21.83
N LEU A 205 -14.90 -4.75 22.47
CA LEU A 205 -15.60 -4.74 23.77
C LEU A 205 -14.76 -4.10 24.87
N ALA A 206 -13.46 -4.40 24.93
CA ALA A 206 -12.54 -3.83 25.91
C ALA A 206 -12.38 -2.31 25.75
N GLU A 207 -12.43 -1.79 24.53
CA GLU A 207 -12.39 -0.35 24.23
C GLU A 207 -13.78 0.31 24.27
N GLY A 208 -14.84 -0.41 24.67
CA GLY A 208 -16.21 0.13 24.75
C GLY A 208 -16.83 0.46 23.39
N LYS A 209 -16.29 -0.10 22.30
CA LYS A 209 -16.83 0.08 20.95
C LYS A 209 -18.10 -0.77 20.76
N LYS A 210 -18.99 -0.28 19.92
CA LYS A 210 -20.21 -1.04 19.56
C LYS A 210 -19.85 -2.15 18.58
N LEU A 211 -20.44 -3.32 18.81
CA LEU A 211 -20.38 -4.40 17.81
C LEU A 211 -21.18 -4.00 16.56
N ARG A 212 -20.75 -4.48 15.41
CA ARG A 212 -21.43 -4.26 14.14
C ARG A 212 -22.70 -5.13 14.07
N PRO A 213 -23.73 -4.75 13.31
CA PRO A 213 -24.92 -5.58 13.14
C PRO A 213 -24.57 -6.98 12.63
N GLY A 214 -25.03 -8.02 13.32
CA GLY A 214 -24.72 -9.42 12.99
C GLY A 214 -23.38 -9.93 13.49
N GLU A 215 -22.63 -9.13 14.22
CA GLU A 215 -21.41 -9.53 14.92
C GLU A 215 -21.78 -10.21 16.25
N GLY A 216 -21.05 -11.27 16.59
CA GLY A 216 -21.25 -12.05 17.80
C GLY A 216 -19.92 -12.51 18.37
N GLU A 217 -19.74 -13.83 18.49
CA GLU A 217 -18.48 -14.42 18.91
C GLU A 217 -17.34 -14.17 17.91
N PHE A 218 -17.67 -14.11 16.63
CA PHE A 218 -16.72 -13.87 15.56
C PHE A 218 -16.91 -12.48 14.95
N PRO A 219 -15.82 -11.84 14.48
CA PRO A 219 -15.88 -10.52 13.89
C PRO A 219 -16.66 -10.53 12.57
N PHE A 220 -17.34 -9.45 12.28
CA PHE A 220 -18.03 -9.26 10.99
C PHE A 220 -17.09 -9.46 9.81
N GLU A 221 -15.84 -9.08 9.96
CA GLU A 221 -14.76 -9.23 8.98
C GLU A 221 -14.53 -10.69 8.55
N ALA A 222 -14.86 -11.67 9.38
CA ALA A 222 -14.79 -13.08 9.00
C ALA A 222 -15.64 -13.37 7.74
N ARG A 223 -16.83 -12.82 7.67
CA ARG A 223 -17.70 -12.96 6.48
C ARG A 223 -17.20 -12.16 5.29
N GLU A 224 -16.60 -11.01 5.53
CA GLU A 224 -16.00 -10.19 4.47
C GLU A 224 -14.78 -10.87 3.83
N ILE A 225 -14.06 -11.70 4.59
CA ILE A 225 -12.86 -12.43 4.12
C ILE A 225 -13.22 -13.79 3.51
N PHE A 226 -14.14 -14.54 4.16
CA PHE A 226 -14.37 -15.95 3.88
C PHE A 226 -15.82 -16.26 3.43
N LYS A 227 -16.74 -15.29 3.45
CA LYS A 227 -18.19 -15.52 3.40
C LYS A 227 -18.60 -16.50 4.51
N ASP A 228 -19.37 -17.54 4.19
CA ASP A 228 -19.80 -18.54 5.17
C ASP A 228 -18.81 -19.71 5.32
N ASP A 229 -17.76 -19.78 4.52
CA ASP A 229 -16.75 -20.84 4.57
C ASP A 229 -16.05 -20.91 5.94
N PHE A 230 -15.90 -19.77 6.62
CA PHE A 230 -15.27 -19.70 7.94
C PHE A 230 -16.02 -20.52 9.02
N LEU A 231 -17.29 -20.84 8.82
CA LEU A 231 -18.08 -21.61 9.77
C LEU A 231 -17.59 -23.06 9.94
N ALA A 232 -16.77 -23.56 9.00
CA ALA A 232 -16.18 -24.90 9.09
C ALA A 232 -15.08 -24.99 10.16
N ASP A 233 -14.24 -23.95 10.29
CA ASP A 233 -13.18 -23.83 11.30
C ASP A 233 -12.91 -22.34 11.58
N PRO A 234 -13.78 -21.67 12.36
CA PRO A 234 -13.68 -20.24 12.56
C PRO A 234 -12.35 -19.78 13.17
N ALA A 235 -11.91 -20.47 14.22
CA ALA A 235 -10.69 -20.07 14.94
C ALA A 235 -9.43 -20.30 14.09
N GLY A 236 -9.33 -21.45 13.40
CA GLY A 236 -8.20 -21.75 12.53
C GLY A 236 -8.12 -20.82 11.34
N MET A 237 -9.25 -20.54 10.68
CA MET A 237 -9.28 -19.65 9.52
C MET A 237 -8.98 -18.19 9.90
N LEU A 238 -9.51 -17.69 11.01
CA LEU A 238 -9.19 -16.35 11.51
C LEU A 238 -7.72 -16.23 11.92
N ALA A 239 -7.17 -17.27 12.58
CA ALA A 239 -5.75 -17.31 12.92
C ALA A 239 -4.88 -17.29 11.66
N ASP A 240 -5.27 -18.06 10.64
CA ASP A 240 -4.57 -18.14 9.36
C ASP A 240 -4.60 -16.82 8.58
N ALA A 241 -5.66 -16.05 8.68
CA ALA A 241 -5.77 -14.72 8.08
C ALA A 241 -5.26 -13.58 8.99
N SER A 242 -4.65 -13.87 10.13
CA SER A 242 -4.15 -12.84 11.06
C SER A 242 -2.67 -12.57 10.84
N PRO A 243 -2.26 -11.39 10.33
CA PRO A 243 -0.85 -11.04 10.09
C PRO A 243 0.06 -11.26 11.30
N ILE A 244 -0.43 -11.03 12.52
CA ILE A 244 0.34 -11.19 13.76
C ILE A 244 0.92 -12.60 13.94
N ASN A 245 0.28 -13.62 13.39
CA ASN A 245 0.71 -15.02 13.49
C ASN A 245 1.89 -15.37 12.56
N TYR A 246 2.20 -14.50 11.59
CA TYR A 246 3.34 -14.66 10.68
C TYR A 246 4.61 -13.95 11.17
N ILE A 247 4.54 -13.26 12.31
CA ILE A 247 5.68 -12.57 12.91
C ILE A 247 6.51 -13.57 13.69
N SER A 248 7.74 -13.78 13.24
CA SER A 248 8.70 -14.71 13.86
C SER A 248 10.10 -14.08 13.90
N ALA A 249 10.87 -14.35 14.95
CA ALA A 249 12.25 -13.92 15.08
C ALA A 249 13.20 -14.62 14.06
N ASP A 250 12.77 -15.74 13.48
CA ASP A 250 13.54 -16.48 12.48
C ASP A 250 13.42 -15.88 11.08
N LYS A 251 12.53 -14.89 10.90
CA LYS A 251 12.31 -14.21 9.62
C LYS A 251 12.96 -12.83 9.63
N ARG A 252 13.46 -12.40 8.48
CA ARG A 252 13.77 -10.99 8.27
C ARG A 252 12.45 -10.21 8.19
N LEU A 253 12.18 -9.40 9.20
CA LEU A 253 10.99 -8.57 9.25
C LEU A 253 11.26 -7.20 8.56
N PRO A 254 10.35 -6.70 7.73
CA PRO A 254 10.40 -5.32 7.25
C PRO A 254 10.19 -4.34 8.41
N ALA A 255 10.53 -3.07 8.21
CA ALA A 255 10.15 -2.03 9.16
C ALA A 255 8.67 -1.71 9.02
N PHE A 256 7.95 -1.55 10.15
CA PHE A 256 6.53 -1.23 10.16
C PHE A 256 6.26 0.16 10.72
N LEU A 257 5.38 0.90 10.04
CA LEU A 257 4.75 2.12 10.55
C LEU A 257 3.25 1.90 10.63
N PHE A 258 2.69 1.95 11.82
CA PHE A 258 1.25 1.79 12.04
C PHE A 258 0.62 3.12 12.44
N LEU A 259 -0.37 3.57 11.69
CA LEU A 259 -1.11 4.81 11.97
C LEU A 259 -2.57 4.46 12.32
N GLN A 260 -3.05 5.00 13.43
CA GLN A 260 -4.39 4.69 13.95
C GLN A 260 -5.10 5.96 14.42
N GLY A 261 -6.32 6.15 13.96
CA GLY A 261 -7.21 7.20 14.47
C GLY A 261 -7.66 6.88 15.91
N GLU A 262 -7.58 7.87 16.80
CA GLU A 262 -7.99 7.72 18.21
C GLU A 262 -9.50 7.44 18.34
N GLU A 263 -10.30 8.00 17.43
CA GLU A 263 -11.76 7.88 17.41
C GLU A 263 -12.25 6.86 16.38
N ASP A 264 -11.39 5.94 15.92
CA ASP A 264 -11.79 4.89 14.97
C ASP A 264 -12.89 4.01 15.59
N PRO A 265 -14.12 4.00 15.03
CA PRO A 265 -15.22 3.22 15.58
C PRO A 265 -15.17 1.74 15.16
N ILE A 266 -14.31 1.37 14.21
CA ILE A 266 -14.29 0.04 13.58
C ILE A 266 -13.14 -0.80 14.10
N ILE A 267 -11.90 -0.29 13.99
CA ILE A 267 -10.71 -1.04 14.39
C ILE A 267 -10.19 -0.54 15.72
N PRO A 268 -10.11 -1.44 16.73
CA PRO A 268 -9.55 -1.10 18.03
C PRO A 268 -8.06 -0.72 17.95
N MET A 269 -7.65 0.23 18.78
CA MET A 269 -6.24 0.66 18.87
C MET A 269 -5.34 -0.50 19.34
N ALA A 270 -5.88 -1.40 20.16
CA ALA A 270 -5.20 -2.62 20.63
C ALA A 270 -4.64 -3.48 19.46
N GLN A 271 -5.28 -3.49 18.30
CA GLN A 271 -4.83 -4.23 17.12
C GLN A 271 -3.43 -3.76 16.67
N GLY A 272 -3.24 -2.47 16.47
CA GLY A 272 -1.96 -1.90 16.06
C GLY A 272 -0.90 -1.93 17.15
N LEU A 273 -1.28 -1.66 18.40
CA LEU A 273 -0.36 -1.70 19.55
C LEU A 273 0.22 -3.11 19.72
N ARG A 274 -0.64 -4.13 19.79
CA ARG A 274 -0.23 -5.55 19.92
C ARG A 274 0.64 -6.00 18.76
N PHE A 275 0.30 -5.61 17.53
CA PHE A 275 1.08 -5.91 16.34
C PHE A 275 2.49 -5.31 16.40
N CYS A 276 2.62 -4.02 16.74
CA CYS A 276 3.91 -3.36 16.88
C CYS A 276 4.76 -3.97 18.01
N ASP A 277 4.13 -4.31 19.14
CA ASP A 277 4.83 -4.95 20.26
C ASP A 277 5.33 -6.36 19.88
N ARG A 278 4.55 -7.12 19.11
CA ARG A 278 4.96 -8.43 18.60
C ARG A 278 6.16 -8.32 17.65
N ILE A 279 6.15 -7.34 16.72
CA ILE A 279 7.29 -7.06 15.83
C ILE A 279 8.55 -6.74 16.65
N ARG A 280 8.45 -5.82 17.61
CA ARG A 280 9.59 -5.43 18.48
C ARG A 280 10.09 -6.60 19.31
N GLY A 281 9.19 -7.40 19.86
CA GLY A 281 9.51 -8.62 20.63
C GLY A 281 10.27 -9.68 19.82
N CYS A 282 10.13 -9.67 18.49
CA CYS A 282 10.90 -10.52 17.58
C CYS A 282 12.15 -9.83 17.01
N GLY A 283 12.58 -8.69 17.57
CA GLY A 283 13.76 -7.95 17.13
C GLY A 283 13.54 -7.08 15.87
N GLY A 284 12.31 -6.99 15.38
CA GLY A 284 11.95 -6.14 14.25
C GLY A 284 11.75 -4.69 14.66
N ARG A 285 11.55 -3.81 13.68
CA ARG A 285 11.30 -2.37 13.87
C ARG A 285 9.85 -2.06 13.60
N ALA A 286 9.19 -1.42 14.55
CA ALA A 286 7.82 -0.96 14.40
C ALA A 286 7.60 0.36 15.14
N GLU A 287 6.89 1.28 14.51
CA GLU A 287 6.43 2.53 15.11
C GLU A 287 4.90 2.53 15.11
N PHE A 288 4.31 3.00 16.22
CA PHE A 288 2.87 3.20 16.33
C PHE A 288 2.59 4.69 16.49
N VAL A 289 1.74 5.23 15.62
CA VAL A 289 1.35 6.64 15.59
C VAL A 289 -0.14 6.77 15.82
N LYS A 290 -0.52 7.40 16.92
CA LYS A 290 -1.89 7.76 17.21
C LYS A 290 -2.22 9.11 16.56
N ILE A 291 -3.30 9.14 15.79
CA ILE A 291 -3.81 10.37 15.18
C ILE A 291 -4.99 10.86 16.02
N ALA A 292 -4.77 11.94 16.76
CA ALA A 292 -5.80 12.54 17.61
C ALA A 292 -7.02 12.97 16.79
N ALA A 293 -8.22 12.71 17.30
CA ALA A 293 -9.50 12.98 16.63
C ALA A 293 -9.65 12.32 15.24
N GLY A 294 -8.77 11.41 14.86
CA GLY A 294 -8.88 10.63 13.61
C GLY A 294 -9.89 9.49 13.78
N GLY A 295 -10.76 9.31 12.77
CA GLY A 295 -11.68 8.17 12.69
C GLY A 295 -11.13 7.04 11.81
N HIS A 296 -12.02 6.15 11.32
CA HIS A 296 -11.65 5.13 10.32
C HIS A 296 -11.59 5.77 8.92
N GLY A 297 -10.38 6.16 8.50
CA GLY A 297 -10.16 6.92 7.24
C GLY A 297 -10.30 8.42 7.39
N THR A 298 -11.39 8.88 7.97
CA THR A 298 -11.66 10.31 8.16
C THR A 298 -10.62 10.93 9.11
N GLY A 299 -9.95 12.00 8.66
CA GLY A 299 -8.96 12.73 9.45
C GLY A 299 -7.61 12.03 9.62
N CYS A 300 -7.40 10.82 9.04
CA CYS A 300 -6.12 10.12 9.18
C CYS A 300 -5.11 10.49 8.09
N TRP A 301 -5.57 10.85 6.91
CA TRP A 301 -4.72 11.18 5.76
C TRP A 301 -4.35 12.66 5.76
N THR A 302 -3.63 13.11 6.79
CA THR A 302 -3.22 14.51 6.92
C THR A 302 -1.88 14.77 6.21
N PRO A 303 -1.56 16.04 5.86
CA PRO A 303 -0.25 16.39 5.32
C PRO A 303 0.90 15.98 6.25
N GLU A 304 0.69 16.04 7.58
CA GLU A 304 1.67 15.63 8.59
C GLU A 304 1.89 14.12 8.55
N ALA A 305 0.81 13.32 8.41
CA ALA A 305 0.91 11.87 8.27
C ALA A 305 1.67 11.51 6.98
N MET A 306 1.39 12.16 5.85
CA MET A 306 2.09 11.92 4.59
C MET A 306 3.57 12.30 4.68
N LYS A 307 3.90 13.40 5.36
CA LYS A 307 5.30 13.79 5.62
C LYS A 307 6.01 12.78 6.50
N LEU A 308 5.37 12.29 7.56
CA LEU A 308 5.91 11.27 8.45
C LEU A 308 6.19 9.97 7.67
N ILE A 309 5.26 9.53 6.83
CA ILE A 309 5.43 8.37 5.97
C ILE A 309 6.66 8.54 5.07
N ALA A 310 6.77 9.68 4.38
CA ALA A 310 7.92 9.93 3.52
C ALA A 310 9.26 9.91 4.29
N GLN A 311 9.29 10.47 5.50
CA GLN A 311 10.47 10.43 6.38
C GLN A 311 10.81 9.01 6.81
N PHE A 312 9.81 8.25 7.26
CA PHE A 312 9.98 6.85 7.65
C PHE A 312 10.52 6.02 6.47
N LEU A 313 9.92 6.13 5.30
CA LEU A 313 10.35 5.37 4.13
C LEU A 313 11.78 5.72 3.69
N LYS A 314 12.17 7.00 3.74
CA LYS A 314 13.55 7.42 3.44
C LYS A 314 14.58 6.89 4.43
N ALA A 315 14.17 6.49 5.63
CA ALA A 315 15.07 5.90 6.63
C ALA A 315 15.29 4.39 6.42
N TYR A 316 14.42 3.73 5.65
CA TYR A 316 14.44 2.27 5.46
C TYR A 316 14.56 1.82 4.00
N ASN A 317 14.63 2.77 3.08
CA ASN A 317 14.88 2.55 1.65
C ASN A 317 16.28 2.95 1.22
#